data_89eec38adbe33d4afa75b72b3f71f8d2
#
_entry.id   89eec38adbe33d4afa75b72b3f71f8d2
#
_cell.length_a   1.000
_cell.length_b   1.000
_cell.length_c   1.000
_cell.angle_alpha   90.00
_cell.angle_beta   90.00
_cell.angle_gamma   90.00
#
_symmetry.space_group_name_H-M   'P 1'
#
loop_
_entity.id
_entity.type
_entity.pdbx_description
1 polymer ?
#
loop_
_entity_poly.entity_id
_entity_poly.type
_entity_poly.pdbx_seq_one_letter_code
_entity_poly.pdbx_strand_id
1 'polypeptide(L)'
;LSLSSPELLWDQPEQLLRVFEVAADAGLRLGRPLQDAIAEAAAGDPGRQLPADGETAERFRRLLSRPEPQDALLHGRSLLERMHDLGVLGALIPEFEPCTGRVQHDLYHVYTVDRHSLAVVCWLKALCAGQPLDVPRAAGLPRAASPEQVAEELEDLEPLLLAALLHDAVEDQGGEATA
;
A
#
# COMPACT_ATOMS: atom_id res chain seq x y z
N LEU A 1 -9.98 -2.93 17.56
CA LEU A 1 -9.37 -4.25 17.67
C LEU A 1 -8.22 -4.17 18.67
N SER A 2 -8.09 -5.14 19.55
CA SER A 2 -6.97 -5.30 20.47
C SER A 2 -6.52 -6.75 20.49
N LEU A 3 -5.24 -6.98 20.75
CA LEU A 3 -4.64 -8.31 20.86
C LEU A 3 -4.42 -8.62 22.33
N SER A 4 -4.76 -9.83 22.78
CA SER A 4 -4.54 -10.26 24.15
C SER A 4 -3.08 -10.67 24.43
N SER A 5 -2.33 -11.01 23.39
CA SER A 5 -0.93 -11.46 23.47
C SER A 5 -0.14 -10.85 22.30
N PRO A 6 0.44 -9.65 22.45
CA PRO A 6 1.25 -8.99 21.41
C PRO A 6 2.45 -9.81 20.94
N GLU A 7 2.97 -10.70 21.81
CA GLU A 7 4.10 -11.58 21.54
C GLU A 7 3.85 -12.49 20.32
N LEU A 8 2.58 -12.81 20.04
CA LEU A 8 2.21 -13.61 18.87
C LEU A 8 2.62 -12.96 17.54
N LEU A 9 2.69 -11.63 17.49
CA LEU A 9 3.12 -10.91 16.29
C LEU A 9 4.62 -11.11 15.98
N TRP A 10 5.40 -11.37 17.03
CA TRP A 10 6.84 -11.60 16.89
C TRP A 10 7.17 -13.04 16.58
N ASP A 11 6.41 -13.98 17.17
CA ASP A 11 6.63 -15.41 16.97
C ASP A 11 6.06 -15.90 15.63
N GLN A 12 5.01 -15.24 15.13
CA GLN A 12 4.29 -15.59 13.91
C GLN A 12 4.08 -14.35 13.03
N PRO A 13 5.09 -13.96 12.24
CA PRO A 13 5.05 -12.73 11.43
C PRO A 13 3.86 -12.65 10.48
N GLU A 14 3.36 -13.80 10.01
CA GLU A 14 2.15 -13.88 9.17
C GLU A 14 0.89 -13.33 9.88
N GLN A 15 0.89 -13.28 11.22
CA GLN A 15 -0.20 -12.68 11.99
C GLN A 15 -0.29 -11.17 11.80
N LEU A 16 0.81 -10.51 11.42
CA LEU A 16 0.78 -9.08 11.09
C LEU A 16 -0.24 -8.78 10.00
N LEU A 17 -0.22 -9.53 8.90
CA LEU A 17 -1.19 -9.35 7.80
C LEU A 17 -2.60 -9.74 8.22
N ARG A 18 -2.73 -10.81 9.01
CA ARG A 18 -4.03 -11.26 9.49
C ARG A 18 -4.75 -10.24 10.36
N VAL A 19 -4.02 -9.45 11.14
CA VAL A 19 -4.61 -8.34 11.92
C VAL A 19 -5.28 -7.33 11.00
N PHE A 20 -4.65 -6.98 9.87
CA PHE A 20 -5.22 -6.06 8.90
C PHE A 20 -6.42 -6.67 8.16
N GLU A 21 -6.37 -7.96 7.80
CA GLU A 21 -7.52 -8.67 7.22
C GLU A 21 -8.73 -8.60 8.15
N VAL A 22 -8.56 -8.99 9.43
CA VAL A 22 -9.64 -8.98 10.43
C VAL A 22 -10.16 -7.56 10.68
N ALA A 23 -9.28 -6.58 10.77
CA ALA A 23 -9.68 -5.18 10.97
C ALA A 23 -10.51 -4.68 9.78
N ALA A 24 -10.09 -4.98 8.56
CA ALA A 24 -10.78 -4.59 7.35
C ALA A 24 -12.13 -5.32 7.18
N ASP A 25 -12.19 -6.64 7.45
CA ASP A 25 -13.40 -7.43 7.36
C ASP A 25 -14.49 -6.97 8.34
N ALA A 26 -14.08 -6.61 9.54
CA ALA A 26 -14.99 -6.19 10.60
C ALA A 26 -15.25 -4.67 10.63
N GLY A 27 -14.63 -3.89 9.73
CA GLY A 27 -14.71 -2.43 9.77
C GLY A 27 -14.16 -1.82 11.06
N LEU A 28 -13.16 -2.45 11.68
CA LEU A 28 -12.63 -2.06 12.97
C LEU A 28 -11.37 -1.21 12.84
N ARG A 29 -11.23 -0.27 13.77
CA ARG A 29 -9.98 0.50 13.93
C ARG A 29 -9.00 -0.27 14.81
N LEU A 30 -7.71 -0.18 14.47
CA LEU A 30 -6.63 -0.68 15.32
C LEU A 30 -6.49 0.24 16.54
N GLY A 31 -6.60 -0.33 17.74
CA GLY A 31 -6.33 0.40 18.98
C GLY A 31 -4.85 0.77 19.11
N ARG A 32 -4.54 1.85 19.82
CA ARG A 32 -3.17 2.35 19.96
C ARG A 32 -2.18 1.28 20.43
N PRO A 33 -2.47 0.50 21.50
CA PRO A 33 -1.54 -0.54 21.96
C PRO A 33 -1.24 -1.60 20.89
N LEU A 34 -2.22 -1.90 20.03
CA LEU A 34 -2.02 -2.85 18.92
C LEU A 34 -1.19 -2.24 17.81
N GLN A 35 -1.38 -0.95 17.50
CA GLN A 35 -0.53 -0.24 16.53
C GLN A 35 0.93 -0.23 16.99
N ASP A 36 1.18 0.07 18.26
CA ASP A 36 2.52 0.10 18.85
C ASP A 36 3.18 -1.30 18.77
N ALA A 37 2.44 -2.36 19.10
CA ALA A 37 2.93 -3.73 19.00
C ALA A 37 3.21 -4.17 17.55
N ILE A 38 2.37 -3.75 16.58
CA ILE A 38 2.60 -4.02 15.15
C ILE A 38 3.87 -3.30 14.69
N ALA A 39 4.02 -2.02 15.02
CA ALA A 39 5.19 -1.25 14.63
C ALA A 39 6.49 -1.82 15.24
N GLU A 40 6.46 -2.24 16.48
CA GLU A 40 7.59 -2.91 17.14
C GLU A 40 7.92 -4.25 16.46
N ALA A 41 6.91 -5.05 16.14
CA ALA A 41 7.11 -6.32 15.45
C ALA A 41 7.64 -6.14 14.01
N ALA A 42 7.16 -5.12 13.30
CA ALA A 42 7.62 -4.79 11.94
C ALA A 42 9.05 -4.23 11.93
N ALA A 43 9.41 -3.44 12.94
CA ALA A 43 10.76 -2.88 13.10
C ALA A 43 11.79 -3.89 13.63
N GLY A 44 11.37 -5.11 14.01
CA GLY A 44 12.17 -6.13 14.65
C GLY A 44 13.50 -6.45 13.95
N ASP A 45 14.23 -7.46 14.44
CA ASP A 45 15.58 -7.82 13.98
C ASP A 45 15.72 -7.73 12.45
N PRO A 46 16.68 -6.95 11.90
CA PRO A 46 16.90 -6.78 10.45
C PRO A 46 17.07 -8.09 9.65
N GLY A 47 17.31 -9.21 10.35
CA GLY A 47 17.31 -10.55 9.78
C GLY A 47 15.94 -11.24 9.71
N ARG A 48 14.90 -10.64 10.29
CA ARG A 48 13.58 -11.24 10.39
C ARG A 48 12.62 -10.57 9.39
N GLN A 49 12.84 -10.84 8.12
CA GLN A 49 11.90 -10.46 7.07
C GLN A 49 10.61 -11.27 7.23
N LEU A 50 9.47 -10.67 6.89
CA LEU A 50 8.23 -11.43 6.72
C LEU A 50 8.49 -12.54 5.68
N PRO A 51 8.04 -13.77 5.92
CA PRO A 51 8.30 -14.87 4.99
C PRO A 51 7.76 -14.49 3.60
N ALA A 52 8.64 -14.54 2.60
CA ALA A 52 8.25 -14.38 1.19
C ALA A 52 7.65 -15.70 0.64
N ASP A 53 6.82 -16.37 1.44
CA ASP A 53 6.12 -17.58 1.03
C ASP A 53 4.82 -17.27 0.29
N GLY A 54 4.26 -18.31 -0.34
CA GLY A 54 3.06 -18.18 -1.14
C GLY A 54 1.84 -17.74 -0.32
N GLU A 55 1.76 -18.08 0.96
CA GLU A 55 0.64 -17.69 1.84
C GLU A 55 0.70 -16.21 2.19
N THR A 56 1.87 -15.71 2.58
CA THR A 56 2.09 -14.30 2.89
C THR A 56 1.84 -13.43 1.65
N ALA A 57 2.35 -13.83 0.50
CA ALA A 57 2.12 -13.14 -0.77
C ALA A 57 0.62 -13.10 -1.13
N GLU A 58 -0.09 -14.21 -0.96
CA GLU A 58 -1.54 -14.29 -1.23
C GLU A 58 -2.35 -13.41 -0.28
N ARG A 59 -2.00 -13.36 1.02
CA ARG A 59 -2.63 -12.46 1.98
C ARG A 59 -2.40 -10.99 1.61
N PHE A 60 -1.17 -10.64 1.25
CA PHE A 60 -0.86 -9.28 0.82
C PHE A 60 -1.65 -8.88 -0.43
N ARG A 61 -1.71 -9.75 -1.45
CA ARG A 61 -2.49 -9.51 -2.68
C ARG A 61 -3.97 -9.26 -2.38
N ARG A 62 -4.57 -10.07 -1.48
CA ARG A 62 -5.94 -9.85 -1.04
C ARG A 62 -6.13 -8.50 -0.33
N LEU A 63 -5.20 -8.09 0.53
CA LEU A 63 -5.23 -6.79 1.19
C LEU A 63 -5.05 -5.65 0.18
N LEU A 64 -4.13 -5.81 -0.77
CA LEU A 64 -3.86 -4.85 -1.85
C LEU A 64 -5.10 -4.64 -2.71
N SER A 65 -5.80 -5.71 -3.08
CA SER A 65 -6.97 -5.65 -3.99
C SER A 65 -8.29 -5.28 -3.29
N ARG A 66 -8.30 -5.13 -1.95
CA ARG A 66 -9.52 -4.76 -1.23
C ARG A 66 -9.98 -3.36 -1.62
N PRO A 67 -11.31 -3.15 -1.79
CA PRO A 67 -11.87 -1.81 -1.94
C PRO A 67 -11.51 -0.94 -0.74
N GLU A 68 -11.17 0.32 -1.01
CA GLU A 68 -11.00 1.31 0.06
C GLU A 68 -12.36 1.89 0.47
N PRO A 69 -12.53 2.26 1.75
CA PRO A 69 -13.70 3.02 2.18
C PRO A 69 -13.78 4.36 1.42
N GLN A 70 -14.99 4.82 1.10
CA GLN A 70 -15.18 6.06 0.36
C GLN A 70 -14.56 7.29 1.02
N ASP A 71 -14.44 7.29 2.35
CA ASP A 71 -13.82 8.36 3.12
C ASP A 71 -12.29 8.30 3.17
N ALA A 72 -11.68 7.20 2.75
CA ALA A 72 -10.22 7.03 2.76
C ALA A 72 -9.53 8.07 1.86
N LEU A 73 -10.13 8.40 0.70
CA LEU A 73 -9.59 9.38 -0.24
C LEU A 73 -9.72 10.83 0.25
N LEU A 74 -10.70 11.11 1.11
CA LEU A 74 -11.03 12.49 1.52
C LEU A 74 -10.45 12.83 2.89
N HIS A 75 -10.54 11.95 3.88
CA HIS A 75 -10.23 12.27 5.28
C HIS A 75 -9.66 11.09 6.06
N GLY A 76 -9.58 9.92 5.44
CA GLY A 76 -9.09 8.70 6.06
C GLY A 76 -7.68 8.32 5.59
N ARG A 77 -7.11 7.32 6.25
CA ARG A 77 -5.94 6.62 5.74
C ARG A 77 -6.39 5.30 5.14
N SER A 78 -5.91 5.01 3.96
CA SER A 78 -6.12 3.72 3.31
C SER A 78 -5.53 2.58 4.13
N LEU A 79 -5.93 1.36 3.82
CA LEU A 79 -5.38 0.17 4.46
C LEU A 79 -3.85 0.09 4.26
N LEU A 80 -3.40 0.34 3.03
CA LEU A 80 -1.97 0.33 2.68
C LEU A 80 -1.18 1.44 3.38
N GLU A 81 -1.75 2.65 3.48
CA GLU A 81 -1.11 3.73 4.25
C GLU A 81 -0.93 3.37 5.73
N ARG A 82 -1.92 2.66 6.32
CA ARG A 82 -1.80 2.17 7.70
C ARG A 82 -0.72 1.10 7.84
N MET A 83 -0.64 0.17 6.88
CA MET A 83 0.43 -0.83 6.85
C MET A 83 1.80 -0.16 6.71
N HIS A 84 1.90 0.86 5.85
CA HIS A 84 3.12 1.63 5.66
C HIS A 84 3.52 2.42 6.92
N ASP A 85 2.58 3.16 7.52
CA ASP A 85 2.82 3.93 8.75
C ASP A 85 3.31 3.08 9.93
N LEU A 86 2.95 1.80 9.95
CA LEU A 86 3.35 0.83 10.97
C LEU A 86 4.58 -0.02 10.56
N GLY A 87 5.23 0.32 9.43
CA GLY A 87 6.44 -0.36 8.95
C GLY A 87 6.20 -1.72 8.29
N VAL A 88 4.95 -2.20 8.25
CA VAL A 88 4.61 -3.53 7.74
C VAL A 88 4.88 -3.63 6.23
N LEU A 89 4.64 -2.55 5.48
CA LEU A 89 4.85 -2.56 4.03
C LEU A 89 6.35 -2.70 3.68
N GLY A 90 7.25 -1.99 4.38
CA GLY A 90 8.69 -2.13 4.20
C GLY A 90 9.22 -3.49 4.65
N ALA A 91 8.62 -4.09 5.69
CA ALA A 91 8.96 -5.45 6.12
C ALA A 91 8.53 -6.53 5.11
N LEU A 92 7.45 -6.29 4.36
CA LEU A 92 6.94 -7.19 3.30
C LEU A 92 7.69 -7.02 1.99
N ILE A 93 8.00 -5.78 1.64
CA ILE A 93 8.60 -5.36 0.37
C ILE A 93 9.81 -4.48 0.71
N PRO A 94 10.97 -5.07 1.02
CA PRO A 94 12.17 -4.31 1.38
C PRO A 94 12.60 -3.31 0.31
N GLU A 95 12.27 -3.58 -0.95
CA GLU A 95 12.54 -2.70 -2.09
C GLU A 95 11.76 -1.38 -2.03
N PHE A 96 10.67 -1.34 -1.26
CA PHE A 96 9.87 -0.13 -1.03
C PHE A 96 10.44 0.78 0.07
N GLU A 97 11.27 0.24 0.95
CA GLU A 97 11.86 0.99 2.08
C GLU A 97 12.67 2.23 1.66
N PRO A 98 13.49 2.20 0.60
CA PRO A 98 14.21 3.37 0.11
C PRO A 98 13.32 4.53 -0.34
N CYS A 99 12.05 4.28 -0.63
CA CYS A 99 11.07 5.31 -1.01
C CYS A 99 10.51 6.07 0.20
N THR A 100 10.65 5.48 1.40
CA THR A 100 10.03 6.01 2.63
C THR A 100 10.62 7.36 3.01
N GLY A 101 9.75 8.38 3.03
CA GLY A 101 10.13 9.76 3.36
C GLY A 101 11.02 10.44 2.33
N ARG A 102 11.29 9.83 1.20
CA ARG A 102 12.12 10.41 0.14
C ARG A 102 11.39 11.54 -0.56
N VAL A 103 12.03 12.70 -0.59
CA VAL A 103 11.52 13.89 -1.30
C VAL A 103 12.19 13.97 -2.66
N GLN A 104 11.40 13.95 -3.73
CA GLN A 104 11.90 14.34 -5.06
C GLN A 104 11.95 15.87 -5.14
N HIS A 105 13.11 16.42 -5.49
CA HIS A 105 13.35 17.86 -5.56
C HIS A 105 12.80 18.52 -6.84
N ASP A 106 11.71 18.00 -7.40
CA ASP A 106 11.01 18.64 -8.52
C ASP A 106 9.94 19.59 -8.02
N LEU A 107 9.80 20.73 -8.70
CA LEU A 107 8.94 21.87 -8.36
C LEU A 107 7.43 21.53 -8.26
N TYR A 108 7.03 20.29 -8.55
CA TYR A 108 5.63 19.88 -8.66
C TYR A 108 5.23 18.76 -7.69
N HIS A 109 6.14 18.19 -6.89
CA HIS A 109 5.83 17.07 -6.01
C HIS A 109 5.44 17.56 -4.61
N VAL A 110 4.15 17.41 -4.29
CA VAL A 110 3.60 17.71 -2.95
C VAL A 110 3.78 16.53 -1.98
N TYR A 111 4.08 15.34 -2.52
CA TYR A 111 4.19 14.08 -1.78
C TYR A 111 5.63 13.56 -1.78
N THR A 112 5.99 12.83 -0.74
CA THR A 112 7.15 11.93 -0.77
C THR A 112 6.88 10.75 -1.70
N VAL A 113 7.92 10.08 -2.20
CA VAL A 113 7.80 8.99 -3.18
C VAL A 113 6.86 7.88 -2.69
N ASP A 114 7.03 7.46 -1.44
CA ASP A 114 6.15 6.47 -0.78
C ASP A 114 4.69 6.92 -0.77
N ARG A 115 4.44 8.18 -0.39
CA ARG A 115 3.07 8.72 -0.33
C ARG A 115 2.45 8.88 -1.71
N HIS A 116 3.26 9.22 -2.71
CA HIS A 116 2.81 9.26 -4.10
C HIS A 116 2.33 7.87 -4.57
N SER A 117 3.17 6.85 -4.42
CA SER A 117 2.83 5.48 -4.83
C SER A 117 1.56 4.95 -4.13
N LEU A 118 1.42 5.19 -2.82
CA LEU A 118 0.23 4.81 -2.07
C LEU A 118 -1.03 5.55 -2.56
N ALA A 119 -0.92 6.85 -2.86
CA ALA A 119 -2.02 7.64 -3.40
C ALA A 119 -2.44 7.14 -4.79
N VAL A 120 -1.49 6.78 -5.67
CA VAL A 120 -1.79 6.23 -7.00
C VAL A 120 -2.58 4.92 -6.88
N VAL A 121 -2.20 4.02 -5.97
CA VAL A 121 -2.96 2.79 -5.70
C VAL A 121 -4.39 3.10 -5.24
N CYS A 122 -4.57 4.05 -4.31
CA CYS A 122 -5.90 4.45 -3.85
C CYS A 122 -6.76 5.02 -4.98
N TRP A 123 -6.18 5.86 -5.85
CA TRP A 123 -6.89 6.43 -6.99
C TRP A 123 -7.28 5.37 -8.01
N LEU A 124 -6.41 4.41 -8.31
CA LEU A 124 -6.74 3.30 -9.20
C LEU A 124 -7.89 2.46 -8.66
N LYS A 125 -7.87 2.12 -7.38
CA LYS A 125 -8.99 1.40 -6.73
C LYS A 125 -10.31 2.18 -6.82
N ALA A 126 -10.26 3.48 -6.58
CA ALA A 126 -11.44 4.34 -6.67
C ALA A 126 -11.98 4.44 -8.09
N LEU A 127 -11.10 4.58 -9.10
CA LEU A 127 -11.45 4.57 -10.51
C LEU A 127 -12.16 3.27 -10.90
N CYS A 128 -11.58 2.13 -10.53
CA CYS A 128 -12.17 0.82 -10.82
C CYS A 128 -13.49 0.57 -10.07
N ALA A 129 -13.70 1.24 -8.94
CA ALA A 129 -14.96 1.22 -8.20
C ALA A 129 -16.00 2.24 -8.73
N GLY A 130 -15.72 2.96 -9.81
CA GLY A 130 -16.60 3.97 -10.38
C GLY A 130 -16.79 5.20 -9.47
N GLN A 131 -15.87 5.44 -8.55
CA GLN A 131 -15.94 6.59 -7.65
C GLN A 131 -15.46 7.86 -8.39
N PRO A 132 -16.14 9.00 -8.19
CA PRO A 132 -15.69 10.26 -8.78
C PRO A 132 -14.36 10.68 -8.15
N LEU A 133 -13.35 10.88 -9.00
CA LEU A 133 -12.06 11.42 -8.59
C LEU A 133 -12.00 12.91 -8.91
N ASP A 134 -11.76 13.71 -7.90
CA ASP A 134 -11.40 15.13 -8.07
C ASP A 134 -9.87 15.23 -8.29
N VAL A 135 -9.43 14.70 -9.43
CA VAL A 135 -8.00 14.79 -9.81
C VAL A 135 -7.81 16.05 -10.65
N PRO A 136 -6.87 16.93 -10.31
CA PRO A 136 -6.53 18.06 -11.15
C PRO A 136 -6.16 17.59 -12.56
N ARG A 137 -6.98 17.90 -13.54
CA ARG A 137 -6.68 17.57 -14.94
C ARG A 137 -5.47 18.38 -15.40
N ALA A 138 -4.40 17.70 -15.73
CA ALA A 138 -3.31 18.33 -16.45
C ALA A 138 -3.82 18.79 -17.82
N ALA A 139 -3.76 20.10 -18.07
CA ALA A 139 -4.20 20.68 -19.33
C ALA A 139 -3.34 20.13 -20.47
N GLY A 140 -3.97 19.54 -21.48
CA GLY A 140 -3.30 19.08 -22.70
C GLY A 140 -3.16 17.57 -22.85
N LEU A 141 -3.59 16.75 -21.91
CA LEU A 141 -3.65 15.31 -22.11
C LEU A 141 -4.81 14.94 -23.10
N PRO A 142 -4.57 14.00 -24.02
CA PRO A 142 -5.64 13.48 -24.88
C PRO A 142 -6.76 12.93 -23.99
N ARG A 143 -7.99 12.98 -24.51
CA ARG A 143 -9.16 12.43 -23.80
C ARG A 143 -8.92 10.93 -23.59
N ALA A 144 -8.41 10.57 -22.42
CA ALA A 144 -8.27 9.18 -22.04
C ALA A 144 -9.64 8.48 -22.09
N ALA A 145 -9.64 7.19 -22.28
CA ALA A 145 -10.82 6.36 -22.07
C ALA A 145 -11.49 6.73 -20.74
N SER A 146 -12.82 6.64 -20.67
CA SER A 146 -13.47 6.93 -19.38
C SER A 146 -12.99 5.93 -18.32
N PRO A 147 -12.97 6.29 -17.03
CA PRO A 147 -12.61 5.35 -15.97
C PRO A 147 -13.39 4.03 -16.05
N GLU A 148 -14.66 4.11 -16.45
CA GLU A 148 -15.52 2.95 -16.63
C GLU A 148 -15.02 2.05 -17.75
N GLN A 149 -14.59 2.63 -18.88
CA GLN A 149 -14.03 1.87 -20.02
C GLN A 149 -12.73 1.17 -19.63
N VAL A 150 -11.87 1.83 -18.86
CA VAL A 150 -10.62 1.22 -18.36
C VAL A 150 -10.94 0.08 -17.40
N ALA A 151 -11.89 0.28 -16.48
CA ALA A 151 -12.28 -0.75 -15.52
C ALA A 151 -12.92 -1.98 -16.19
N GLU A 152 -13.69 -1.79 -17.26
CA GLU A 152 -14.31 -2.89 -18.04
C GLU A 152 -13.27 -3.70 -18.84
N GLU A 153 -12.17 -3.07 -19.27
CA GLU A 153 -11.10 -3.73 -20.03
C GLU A 153 -10.07 -4.46 -19.15
N LEU A 154 -10.04 -4.17 -17.84
CA LEU A 154 -9.12 -4.79 -16.91
C LEU A 154 -9.69 -6.12 -16.41
N GLU A 155 -9.17 -7.23 -16.95
CA GLU A 155 -9.50 -8.59 -16.49
C GLU A 155 -8.95 -8.86 -15.07
N ASP A 156 -7.80 -8.26 -14.72
CA ASP A 156 -7.13 -8.40 -13.43
C ASP A 156 -6.52 -7.08 -12.98
N LEU A 157 -7.01 -6.55 -11.88
CA LEU A 157 -6.55 -5.30 -11.29
C LEU A 157 -5.25 -5.46 -10.50
N GLU A 158 -4.95 -6.65 -10.00
CA GLU A 158 -3.85 -6.90 -9.08
C GLU A 158 -2.47 -6.54 -9.66
N PRO A 159 -2.10 -6.97 -10.89
CA PRO A 159 -0.81 -6.58 -11.48
C PRO A 159 -0.67 -5.07 -11.64
N LEU A 160 -1.77 -4.37 -11.97
CA LEU A 160 -1.76 -2.91 -12.10
C LEU A 160 -1.54 -2.23 -10.75
N LEU A 161 -2.17 -2.71 -9.68
CA LEU A 161 -1.97 -2.17 -8.33
C LEU A 161 -0.54 -2.41 -7.82
N LEU A 162 0.04 -3.58 -8.10
CA LEU A 162 1.44 -3.86 -7.78
C LEU A 162 2.40 -2.97 -8.57
N ALA A 163 2.16 -2.81 -9.86
CA ALA A 163 2.94 -1.90 -10.70
C ALA A 163 2.85 -0.47 -10.20
N ALA A 164 1.65 -0.01 -9.84
CA ALA A 164 1.43 1.32 -9.27
C ALA A 164 2.12 1.53 -7.92
N LEU A 165 2.19 0.50 -7.09
CA LEU A 165 2.89 0.56 -5.81
C LEU A 165 4.40 0.66 -5.98
N LEU A 166 4.97 -0.02 -6.99
CA LEU A 166 6.40 -0.22 -7.13
C LEU A 166 7.06 0.60 -8.25
N HIS A 167 6.30 1.40 -9.02
CA HIS A 167 6.85 2.07 -10.20
C HIS A 167 8.06 2.97 -9.89
N ASP A 168 7.99 3.74 -8.81
CA ASP A 168 9.08 4.63 -8.39
C ASP A 168 10.18 3.91 -7.59
N ALA A 169 9.87 2.76 -6.99
CA ALA A 169 10.85 1.97 -6.25
C ALA A 169 11.93 1.38 -7.18
N VAL A 170 11.59 1.11 -8.44
CA VAL A 170 12.49 0.50 -9.43
C VAL A 170 13.37 1.55 -10.11
N GLU A 171 12.84 2.73 -10.41
CA GLU A 171 13.56 3.78 -11.14
C GLU A 171 14.79 4.30 -10.36
N ASP A 172 14.71 4.28 -9.05
CA ASP A 172 15.69 4.94 -8.19
C ASP A 172 16.80 4.02 -7.66
N GLN A 173 16.78 2.74 -7.94
CA GLN A 173 17.84 1.82 -7.51
C GLN A 173 19.09 1.85 -8.39
N GLY A 174 19.21 2.82 -9.32
CA GLY A 174 20.43 3.05 -10.11
C GLY A 174 20.88 1.79 -10.83
N GLY A 175 19.96 1.06 -11.43
CA GLY A 175 20.30 -0.06 -12.29
C GLY A 175 21.15 0.43 -13.43
N GLU A 176 22.47 0.22 -13.37
CA GLU A 176 23.31 0.26 -14.56
C GLU A 176 22.64 -0.67 -15.58
N ALA A 177 22.05 -0.05 -16.59
CA ALA A 177 21.64 -0.79 -17.77
C ALA A 177 22.92 -1.42 -18.34
N THR A 178 23.17 -2.68 -17.98
CA THR A 178 24.19 -3.47 -18.67
C THR A 178 23.74 -3.60 -20.11
N ALA A 179 24.49 -2.91 -20.96
CA ALA A 179 24.41 -2.97 -22.42
C ALA A 179 24.67 -4.39 -22.94
#